data_efabc960fb11aa49cdfaa8754aefd55a
#
_entry.id   efabc960fb11aa49cdfaa8754aefd55a
#
_cell.length_a   1.000
_cell.length_b   1.000
_cell.length_c   1.000
_cell.angle_alpha   90.00
_cell.angle_beta   90.00
_cell.angle_gamma   90.00
#
_symmetry.space_group_name_H-M   'P 1'
#
loop_
_entity.id
_entity.type
_entity.pdbx_description
1 polymer ?
#
loop_
_entity_poly.entity_id
_entity_poly.type
_entity_poly.pdbx_seq_one_letter_code
_entity_poly.pdbx_strand_id
1 'polypeptide(L)'
;PNNMAIILAGDIDPDKTIDLIKKNFGEYKNKEVPKFTFEPEAEITEPIETTVVGPDAEWVSIGYRLPGVKNEDTYILPLVSSLLYNYQAGLIDLNLVKDQKVLSANAYDDVSYDYSTFQLSANPRDGQTLEEARDLLLSQIEKLKTGDFEDWMLPAAIKNFKLQDQQRNLYNSYRAYKMTNAFILEQNWADVVEENDKMSKVTKQQIVDFANKYFKNNYVVVYKKHGEANNPKVEKPQITKVDLNRDTAS
;
A
#
# COMPACT_ATOMS: atom_id res chain seq x y z
N PRO A 1 9.19 16.08 -22.21
CA PRO A 1 9.33 14.63 -22.46
C PRO A 1 10.30 13.95 -21.48
N ASN A 2 11.20 14.69 -20.84
CA ASN A 2 12.16 14.12 -19.89
C ASN A 2 11.54 13.73 -18.51
N ASN A 3 10.23 13.93 -18.34
CA ASN A 3 9.44 13.41 -17.21
C ASN A 3 8.35 12.45 -17.71
N MET A 4 8.66 11.73 -18.79
CA MET A 4 7.75 10.76 -19.43
C MET A 4 8.50 9.48 -19.74
N ALA A 5 7.83 8.35 -19.57
CA ALA A 5 8.29 7.06 -20.04
C ALA A 5 7.24 6.43 -20.96
N ILE A 6 7.67 5.75 -22.00
CA ILE A 6 6.84 4.90 -22.84
C ILE A 6 7.22 3.46 -22.50
N ILE A 7 6.28 2.72 -21.94
CA ILE A 7 6.49 1.34 -21.50
C ILE A 7 5.61 0.42 -22.31
N LEU A 8 6.22 -0.55 -22.94
CA LEU A 8 5.55 -1.52 -23.79
C LEU A 8 5.97 -2.93 -23.40
N ALA A 9 5.01 -3.83 -23.33
CA ALA A 9 5.25 -5.25 -23.09
C ALA A 9 4.31 -6.08 -23.98
N GLY A 10 4.85 -7.01 -24.74
CA GLY A 10 4.09 -7.84 -25.67
C GLY A 10 4.98 -8.52 -26.70
N ASP A 11 4.36 -9.07 -27.73
CA ASP A 11 5.05 -9.61 -28.90
C ASP A 11 5.38 -8.45 -29.85
N ILE A 12 6.51 -7.80 -29.62
CA ILE A 12 6.98 -6.61 -30.35
C ILE A 12 8.42 -6.82 -30.80
N ASP A 13 8.72 -6.27 -31.98
CA ASP A 13 10.10 -6.10 -32.47
C ASP A 13 10.67 -4.81 -31.83
N PRO A 14 11.67 -4.90 -30.93
CA PRO A 14 12.19 -3.75 -30.21
C PRO A 14 12.70 -2.64 -31.13
N ASP A 15 13.45 -2.98 -32.19
CA ASP A 15 14.09 -2.00 -33.06
C ASP A 15 13.05 -1.23 -33.87
N LYS A 16 12.09 -1.93 -34.52
CA LYS A 16 10.97 -1.30 -35.22
C LYS A 16 10.11 -0.46 -34.28
N THR A 17 9.89 -0.92 -33.07
CA THR A 17 9.09 -0.19 -32.08
C THR A 17 9.79 1.09 -31.64
N ILE A 18 11.10 1.04 -31.41
CA ILE A 18 11.92 2.22 -31.08
C ILE A 18 11.88 3.23 -32.23
N ASP A 19 11.97 2.77 -33.49
CA ASP A 19 11.89 3.67 -34.66
C ASP A 19 10.51 4.33 -34.77
N LEU A 20 9.43 3.59 -34.47
CA LEU A 20 8.08 4.17 -34.42
C LEU A 20 7.96 5.22 -33.32
N ILE A 21 8.52 4.95 -32.13
CA ILE A 21 8.55 5.91 -31.02
C ILE A 21 9.32 7.17 -31.42
N LYS A 22 10.52 7.02 -31.97
CA LYS A 22 11.32 8.15 -32.46
C LYS A 22 10.57 8.99 -33.50
N LYS A 23 9.91 8.33 -34.46
CA LYS A 23 9.14 9.00 -35.52
C LYS A 23 7.98 9.83 -34.94
N ASN A 24 7.28 9.34 -33.94
CA ASN A 24 6.08 9.98 -33.40
C ASN A 24 6.34 10.93 -32.23
N PHE A 25 7.41 10.73 -31.48
CA PHE A 25 7.72 11.46 -30.25
C PHE A 25 9.08 12.16 -30.28
N GLY A 26 9.93 11.93 -31.31
CA GLY A 26 11.30 12.46 -31.37
C GLY A 26 11.39 13.98 -31.53
N GLU A 27 10.32 14.66 -31.91
CA GLU A 27 10.30 16.12 -32.01
C GLU A 27 10.10 16.84 -30.66
N TYR A 28 9.66 16.08 -29.62
CA TYR A 28 9.50 16.66 -28.30
C TYR A 28 10.86 17.00 -27.67
N LYS A 29 11.03 18.28 -27.30
CA LYS A 29 12.26 18.74 -26.66
C LYS A 29 12.15 18.65 -25.14
N ASN A 30 13.26 18.35 -24.50
CA ASN A 30 13.36 18.38 -23.04
C ASN A 30 13.04 19.80 -22.54
N LYS A 31 12.34 19.86 -21.42
CA LYS A 31 12.06 21.08 -20.66
C LYS A 31 12.55 20.89 -19.25
N GLU A 32 12.84 22.00 -18.59
CA GLU A 32 13.06 21.96 -17.14
C GLU A 32 11.80 21.44 -16.45
N VAL A 33 11.98 20.42 -15.63
CA VAL A 33 10.91 19.87 -14.79
C VAL A 33 11.12 20.40 -13.38
N PRO A 34 10.22 21.24 -12.87
CA PRO A 34 10.32 21.74 -11.51
C PRO A 34 10.33 20.56 -10.53
N LYS A 35 11.29 20.57 -9.61
CA LYS A 35 11.27 19.58 -8.52
C LYS A 35 10.19 19.97 -7.53
N PHE A 36 9.33 19.01 -7.20
CA PHE A 36 8.41 19.17 -6.10
C PHE A 36 9.21 19.20 -4.79
N THR A 37 8.99 20.22 -4.00
CA THR A 37 9.61 20.39 -2.68
C THR A 37 8.52 20.65 -1.66
N PHE A 38 8.63 20.02 -0.51
CA PHE A 38 7.70 20.18 0.61
C PHE A 38 8.49 20.20 1.92
N GLU A 39 7.92 20.79 2.94
CA GLU A 39 8.45 20.67 4.28
C GLU A 39 8.16 19.25 4.81
N PRO A 40 9.17 18.55 5.34
CA PRO A 40 8.93 17.22 5.91
C PRO A 40 7.85 17.27 6.99
N GLU A 41 6.97 16.29 6.97
CA GLU A 41 5.96 16.14 8.00
C GLU A 41 6.59 15.98 9.39
N ALA A 42 6.06 16.66 10.38
CA ALA A 42 6.51 16.53 11.76
C ALA A 42 6.43 15.07 12.24
N GLU A 43 7.37 14.65 13.07
CA GLU A 43 7.36 13.30 13.64
C GLU A 43 6.15 13.13 14.56
N ILE A 44 5.50 11.96 14.44
CA ILE A 44 4.48 11.53 15.38
C ILE A 44 5.22 10.83 16.52
N THR A 45 5.19 11.41 17.72
CA THR A 45 5.89 10.89 18.90
C THR A 45 4.97 10.22 19.92
N GLU A 46 3.66 10.45 19.79
CA GLU A 46 2.60 9.87 20.61
C GLU A 46 1.37 9.59 19.74
N PRO A 47 0.49 8.66 20.13
CA PRO A 47 -0.70 8.35 19.35
C PRO A 47 -1.61 9.57 19.16
N ILE A 48 -2.04 9.78 17.92
CA ILE A 48 -3.03 10.79 17.56
C ILE A 48 -4.36 10.08 17.35
N GLU A 49 -5.36 10.41 18.14
CA GLU A 49 -6.68 9.77 18.04
C GLU A 49 -7.72 10.77 17.53
N THR A 50 -8.58 10.33 16.64
CA THR A 50 -9.69 11.12 16.14
C THR A 50 -10.94 10.27 15.94
N THR A 51 -12.11 10.90 16.03
CA THR A 51 -13.39 10.25 15.81
C THR A 51 -14.11 10.90 14.64
N VAL A 52 -14.61 10.08 13.73
CA VAL A 52 -15.49 10.50 12.64
C VAL A 52 -16.85 9.82 12.78
N VAL A 53 -17.90 10.49 12.36
CA VAL A 53 -19.28 9.99 12.45
C VAL A 53 -19.89 9.91 11.06
N GLY A 54 -20.61 8.84 10.78
CA GLY A 54 -21.28 8.64 9.50
C GLY A 54 -22.26 7.46 9.54
N PRO A 55 -23.07 7.28 8.48
CA PRO A 55 -24.18 6.31 8.48
C PRO A 55 -23.75 4.85 8.35
N ASP A 56 -22.51 4.59 7.94
CA ASP A 56 -22.03 3.23 7.74
C ASP A 56 -21.65 2.55 9.07
N ALA A 57 -21.39 1.25 9.02
CA ALA A 57 -20.95 0.45 10.17
C ALA A 57 -19.70 1.02 10.86
N GLU A 58 -19.57 0.74 12.14
CA GLU A 58 -18.43 1.17 12.94
C GLU A 58 -17.15 0.41 12.56
N TRP A 59 -16.02 1.11 12.63
CA TRP A 59 -14.70 0.53 12.46
C TRP A 59 -13.64 1.38 13.16
N VAL A 60 -12.51 0.77 13.45
CA VAL A 60 -11.29 1.45 13.88
C VAL A 60 -10.17 1.20 12.87
N SER A 61 -9.37 2.21 12.60
CA SER A 61 -8.18 2.10 11.77
C SER A 61 -6.98 2.72 12.48
N ILE A 62 -5.84 2.04 12.36
CA ILE A 62 -4.54 2.48 12.89
C ILE A 62 -3.61 2.65 11.70
N GLY A 63 -2.99 3.81 11.56
CA GLY A 63 -2.06 4.12 10.50
C GLY A 63 -0.68 4.49 11.02
N TYR A 64 0.35 3.86 10.47
CA TYR A 64 1.76 4.21 10.67
C TYR A 64 2.32 4.86 9.42
N ARG A 65 3.12 5.91 9.59
CA ARG A 65 3.93 6.49 8.54
C ARG A 65 5.34 5.93 8.63
N LEU A 66 5.83 5.42 7.51
CA LEU A 66 7.15 4.82 7.37
C LEU A 66 7.97 5.58 6.31
N PRO A 67 9.28 5.37 6.25
CA PRO A 67 10.09 5.91 5.17
C PRO A 67 9.63 5.45 3.80
N GLY A 68 9.89 6.26 2.79
CA GLY A 68 9.57 5.94 1.39
C GLY A 68 10.48 4.86 0.79
N VAL A 69 10.22 4.55 -0.47
CA VAL A 69 10.81 3.42 -1.21
C VAL A 69 12.34 3.43 -1.28
N LYS A 70 12.98 4.60 -1.12
CA LYS A 70 14.46 4.73 -1.14
C LYS A 70 15.15 4.28 0.15
N ASN A 71 14.36 4.01 1.20
CA ASN A 71 14.93 3.48 2.45
C ASN A 71 15.25 1.99 2.30
N GLU A 72 16.42 1.60 2.81
CA GLU A 72 16.94 0.23 2.66
C GLU A 72 16.09 -0.85 3.33
N ASP A 73 15.26 -0.50 4.32
CA ASP A 73 14.39 -1.46 5.01
C ASP A 73 13.02 -1.63 4.33
N THR A 74 12.65 -0.78 3.37
CA THR A 74 11.29 -0.74 2.84
C THR A 74 10.86 -2.06 2.19
N TYR A 75 11.80 -2.83 1.61
CA TYR A 75 11.50 -4.15 1.03
C TYR A 75 11.03 -5.20 2.07
N ILE A 76 11.21 -4.94 3.37
CA ILE A 76 10.72 -5.81 4.46
C ILE A 76 9.22 -5.58 4.72
N LEU A 77 8.71 -4.38 4.44
CA LEU A 77 7.34 -3.99 4.77
C LEU A 77 6.26 -4.93 4.19
N PRO A 78 6.33 -5.37 2.92
CA PRO A 78 5.36 -6.34 2.40
C PRO A 78 5.38 -7.69 3.13
N LEU A 79 6.55 -8.14 3.59
CA LEU A 79 6.64 -9.37 4.40
C LEU A 79 5.96 -9.20 5.76
N VAL A 80 6.17 -8.07 6.43
CA VAL A 80 5.50 -7.70 7.68
C VAL A 80 4.00 -7.65 7.49
N SER A 81 3.53 -7.02 6.40
CA SER A 81 2.13 -6.97 6.03
C SER A 81 1.53 -8.39 5.88
N SER A 82 2.22 -9.27 5.14
CA SER A 82 1.81 -10.65 4.93
C SER A 82 1.82 -11.50 6.20
N LEU A 83 2.76 -11.26 7.12
CA LEU A 83 2.79 -11.95 8.41
C LEU A 83 1.63 -11.52 9.32
N LEU A 84 1.18 -10.28 9.20
CA LEU A 84 0.02 -9.80 9.94
C LEU A 84 -1.29 -10.24 9.31
N TYR A 85 -1.43 -10.09 7.99
CA TYR A 85 -2.66 -10.41 7.28
C TYR A 85 -2.39 -10.86 5.84
N ASN A 86 -2.92 -12.03 5.49
CA ASN A 86 -2.82 -12.59 4.13
C ASN A 86 -4.07 -13.36 3.69
N TYR A 87 -5.22 -13.10 4.31
CA TYR A 87 -6.52 -13.76 4.11
C TYR A 87 -6.59 -15.23 4.55
N GLN A 88 -5.52 -15.81 5.10
CA GLN A 88 -5.47 -17.25 5.42
C GLN A 88 -4.85 -17.56 6.77
N ALA A 89 -3.65 -17.07 7.01
CA ALA A 89 -2.81 -17.52 8.10
C ALA A 89 -1.87 -16.44 8.66
N GLY A 90 -2.19 -15.16 8.45
CA GLY A 90 -1.53 -14.07 9.16
C GLY A 90 -1.95 -14.03 10.64
N LEU A 91 -1.22 -13.30 11.46
CA LEU A 91 -1.52 -13.17 12.88
C LEU A 91 -2.94 -12.63 13.13
N ILE A 92 -3.37 -11.64 12.36
CA ILE A 92 -4.72 -11.09 12.41
C ILE A 92 -5.74 -12.15 11.97
N ASP A 93 -5.45 -12.88 10.87
CA ASP A 93 -6.33 -13.94 10.37
C ASP A 93 -6.57 -15.01 11.44
N LEU A 94 -5.50 -15.49 12.07
CA LEU A 94 -5.56 -16.59 13.02
C LEU A 94 -6.13 -16.13 14.37
N ASN A 95 -5.55 -15.09 14.95
CA ASN A 95 -5.79 -14.71 16.35
C ASN A 95 -7.03 -13.83 16.54
N LEU A 96 -7.50 -13.14 15.50
CA LEU A 96 -8.61 -12.20 15.61
C LEU A 96 -9.82 -12.65 14.78
N VAL A 97 -9.63 -12.95 13.50
CA VAL A 97 -10.75 -13.27 12.60
C VAL A 97 -11.24 -14.70 12.82
N LYS A 98 -10.36 -15.71 12.78
CA LYS A 98 -10.72 -17.12 13.03
C LYS A 98 -11.21 -17.35 14.44
N ASP A 99 -10.58 -16.72 15.42
CA ASP A 99 -11.00 -16.77 16.82
C ASP A 99 -12.26 -15.95 17.10
N GLN A 100 -12.82 -15.30 16.07
CA GLN A 100 -14.02 -14.46 16.20
C GLN A 100 -13.91 -13.38 17.27
N LYS A 101 -12.72 -12.82 17.50
CA LYS A 101 -12.50 -11.72 18.47
C LYS A 101 -12.91 -10.37 17.91
N VAL A 102 -13.03 -10.24 16.60
CA VAL A 102 -13.59 -9.11 15.86
C VAL A 102 -14.50 -9.64 14.75
N LEU A 103 -15.35 -8.79 14.18
CA LEU A 103 -16.19 -9.17 13.05
C LEU A 103 -15.34 -9.36 11.78
N SER A 104 -14.43 -8.44 11.53
CA SER A 104 -13.42 -8.53 10.47
C SER A 104 -12.20 -7.68 10.84
N ALA A 105 -11.05 -8.04 10.32
CA ALA A 105 -9.84 -7.21 10.43
C ALA A 105 -8.92 -7.46 9.24
N ASN A 106 -8.09 -6.48 8.94
CA ASN A 106 -7.10 -6.56 7.88
C ASN A 106 -5.88 -5.68 8.19
N ALA A 107 -4.80 -5.89 7.43
CA ALA A 107 -3.67 -5.00 7.38
C ALA A 107 -3.15 -4.90 5.95
N TYR A 108 -2.64 -3.75 5.57
CA TYR A 108 -2.00 -3.54 4.27
C TYR A 108 -0.95 -2.44 4.34
N ASP A 109 -0.03 -2.50 3.41
CA ASP A 109 1.02 -1.52 3.19
C ASP A 109 0.82 -0.79 1.85
N ASP A 110 1.29 0.44 1.81
CA ASP A 110 1.42 1.22 0.57
C ASP A 110 2.79 1.87 0.54
N VAL A 111 3.60 1.44 -0.45
CA VAL A 111 4.96 1.92 -0.62
C VAL A 111 4.96 3.05 -1.65
N SER A 112 5.28 4.25 -1.20
CA SER A 112 5.35 5.45 -2.03
C SER A 112 6.75 6.07 -2.01
N TYR A 113 6.96 7.14 -2.79
CA TYR A 113 8.28 7.74 -3.01
C TYR A 113 8.86 8.36 -1.73
N ASP A 114 8.10 9.26 -1.08
CA ASP A 114 8.57 10.03 0.08
C ASP A 114 8.30 9.31 1.40
N TYR A 115 7.07 8.80 1.56
CA TYR A 115 6.62 8.07 2.73
C TYR A 115 5.84 6.83 2.32
N SER A 116 6.05 5.75 3.04
CA SER A 116 5.18 4.59 2.98
C SER A 116 4.15 4.64 4.12
N THR A 117 3.05 3.95 3.96
CA THR A 117 2.06 3.79 5.03
C THR A 117 1.82 2.32 5.34
N PHE A 118 1.52 2.06 6.58
CA PHE A 118 1.06 0.75 7.02
C PHE A 118 -0.22 0.93 7.83
N GLN A 119 -1.27 0.24 7.44
CA GLN A 119 -2.59 0.42 8.03
C GLN A 119 -3.16 -0.91 8.51
N LEU A 120 -3.75 -0.88 9.72
CA LEU A 120 -4.56 -1.96 10.26
C LEU A 120 -5.97 -1.45 10.45
N SER A 121 -6.97 -2.30 10.20
CA SER A 121 -8.37 -1.95 10.43
C SER A 121 -9.14 -3.13 11.02
N ALA A 122 -10.14 -2.82 11.82
CA ALA A 122 -11.07 -3.82 12.34
C ALA A 122 -12.49 -3.27 12.45
N ASN A 123 -13.46 -4.15 12.20
CA ASN A 123 -14.86 -3.94 12.56
C ASN A 123 -15.15 -4.68 13.86
N PRO A 124 -15.69 -4.01 14.87
CA PRO A 124 -16.01 -4.63 16.16
C PRO A 124 -17.18 -5.61 16.00
N ARG A 125 -17.26 -6.56 16.92
CA ARG A 125 -18.47 -7.40 17.10
C ARG A 125 -19.57 -6.62 17.83
N ASP A 126 -20.78 -7.16 17.80
CA ASP A 126 -21.86 -6.63 18.63
C ASP A 126 -21.44 -6.49 20.09
N GLY A 127 -21.65 -5.31 20.66
CA GLY A 127 -21.31 -4.98 22.03
C GLY A 127 -19.83 -4.78 22.34
N GLN A 128 -18.96 -4.88 21.33
CA GLN A 128 -17.54 -4.60 21.46
C GLN A 128 -17.24 -3.12 21.20
N THR A 129 -16.39 -2.50 21.99
CA THR A 129 -15.97 -1.12 21.78
C THR A 129 -14.92 -1.01 20.66
N LEU A 130 -14.81 0.17 20.06
CA LEU A 130 -13.77 0.44 19.06
C LEU A 130 -12.37 0.42 19.67
N GLU A 131 -12.27 0.81 20.93
CA GLU A 131 -11.05 0.78 21.72
C GLU A 131 -10.57 -0.66 21.98
N GLU A 132 -11.48 -1.59 22.31
CA GLU A 132 -11.15 -3.02 22.44
C GLU A 132 -10.67 -3.60 21.10
N ALA A 133 -11.30 -3.24 19.98
CA ALA A 133 -10.87 -3.68 18.67
C ALA A 133 -9.49 -3.10 18.28
N ARG A 134 -9.21 -1.82 18.62
CA ARG A 134 -7.87 -1.20 18.48
C ARG A 134 -6.83 -1.99 19.26
N ASP A 135 -7.09 -2.29 20.52
CA ASP A 135 -6.12 -2.96 21.40
C ASP A 135 -5.80 -4.38 20.89
N LEU A 136 -6.80 -5.07 20.34
CA LEU A 136 -6.60 -6.36 19.68
C LEU A 136 -5.68 -6.25 18.45
N LEU A 137 -5.82 -5.21 17.62
CA LEU A 137 -4.92 -4.96 16.49
C LEU A 137 -3.50 -4.67 16.96
N LEU A 138 -3.34 -3.78 17.94
CA LEU A 138 -2.04 -3.43 18.52
C LEU A 138 -1.35 -4.66 19.16
N SER A 139 -2.11 -5.57 19.74
CA SER A 139 -1.57 -6.82 20.30
C SER A 139 -0.90 -7.69 19.22
N GLN A 140 -1.33 -7.63 17.96
CA GLN A 140 -0.69 -8.36 16.88
C GLN A 140 0.64 -7.70 16.44
N ILE A 141 0.74 -6.37 16.52
CA ILE A 141 2.01 -5.66 16.37
C ILE A 141 3.00 -6.07 17.46
N GLU A 142 2.57 -6.16 18.72
CA GLU A 142 3.44 -6.59 19.81
C GLU A 142 3.93 -8.04 19.62
N LYS A 143 3.11 -8.93 19.06
CA LYS A 143 3.57 -10.27 18.68
C LYS A 143 4.70 -10.24 17.64
N LEU A 144 4.63 -9.38 16.65
CA LEU A 144 5.75 -9.20 15.70
C LEU A 144 7.01 -8.67 16.40
N LYS A 145 6.86 -7.67 17.27
CA LYS A 145 7.97 -7.03 18.02
C LYS A 145 8.69 -7.99 18.96
N THR A 146 7.97 -8.94 19.52
CA THR A 146 8.52 -9.97 20.42
C THR A 146 8.94 -11.25 19.70
N GLY A 147 8.64 -11.37 18.39
CA GLY A 147 8.87 -12.59 17.62
C GLY A 147 7.91 -13.74 18.00
N ASP A 148 6.78 -13.43 18.65
CA ASP A 148 5.75 -14.40 19.02
C ASP A 148 4.87 -14.75 17.82
N PHE A 149 5.49 -15.41 16.84
CA PHE A 149 4.84 -16.00 15.68
C PHE A 149 5.59 -17.27 15.22
N GLU A 150 4.85 -18.17 14.59
CA GLU A 150 5.36 -19.48 14.20
C GLU A 150 6.47 -19.39 13.15
N ASP A 151 7.52 -20.20 13.28
CA ASP A 151 8.71 -20.16 12.42
C ASP A 151 8.42 -20.47 10.95
N TRP A 152 7.32 -21.18 10.67
CA TRP A 152 6.92 -21.48 9.28
C TRP A 152 6.30 -20.27 8.54
N MET A 153 5.81 -19.24 9.25
CA MET A 153 5.04 -18.15 8.65
C MET A 153 5.89 -17.32 7.69
N LEU A 154 7.10 -16.92 8.09
CA LEU A 154 7.99 -16.15 7.24
C LEU A 154 8.43 -16.90 5.97
N PRO A 155 8.92 -18.15 6.04
CA PRO A 155 9.20 -18.93 4.83
C PRO A 155 7.98 -19.12 3.92
N ALA A 156 6.78 -19.26 4.48
CA ALA A 156 5.55 -19.38 3.71
C ALA A 156 5.21 -18.05 2.98
N ALA A 157 5.32 -16.92 3.66
CA ALA A 157 5.13 -15.59 3.05
C ALA A 157 6.12 -15.37 1.89
N ILE A 158 7.40 -15.63 2.08
CA ILE A 158 8.43 -15.51 1.05
C ILE A 158 8.11 -16.38 -0.18
N LYS A 159 7.74 -17.64 0.04
CA LYS A 159 7.36 -18.56 -1.06
C LYS A 159 6.13 -18.06 -1.81
N ASN A 160 5.15 -17.53 -1.09
CA ASN A 160 3.93 -16.99 -1.69
C ASN A 160 4.23 -15.75 -2.55
N PHE A 161 5.04 -14.82 -2.08
CA PHE A 161 5.50 -13.67 -2.89
C PHE A 161 6.19 -14.13 -4.17
N LYS A 162 7.13 -15.06 -4.07
CA LYS A 162 7.85 -15.59 -5.23
C LYS A 162 6.90 -16.25 -6.23
N LEU A 163 5.96 -17.07 -5.75
CA LEU A 163 4.96 -17.72 -6.61
C LEU A 163 4.05 -16.69 -7.30
N GLN A 164 3.54 -15.74 -6.54
CA GLN A 164 2.69 -14.68 -7.09
C GLN A 164 3.42 -13.83 -8.13
N ASP A 165 4.67 -13.44 -7.88
CA ASP A 165 5.46 -12.70 -8.86
C ASP A 165 5.69 -13.51 -10.15
N GLN A 166 6.02 -14.80 -10.03
CA GLN A 166 6.16 -15.69 -11.19
C GLN A 166 4.87 -15.77 -11.99
N GLN A 167 3.72 -15.98 -11.33
CA GLN A 167 2.41 -16.07 -11.99
C GLN A 167 2.01 -14.75 -12.66
N ARG A 168 2.20 -13.62 -11.97
CA ARG A 168 1.87 -12.29 -12.51
C ARG A 168 2.76 -11.91 -13.69
N ASN A 169 4.04 -12.29 -13.66
CA ASN A 169 4.98 -12.02 -14.76
C ASN A 169 4.64 -12.76 -16.07
N LEU A 170 3.70 -13.72 -16.06
CA LEU A 170 3.13 -14.30 -17.30
C LEU A 170 2.28 -13.28 -18.07
N TYR A 171 1.79 -12.24 -17.42
CA TYR A 171 0.94 -11.22 -18.05
C TYR A 171 1.75 -10.00 -18.46
N ASN A 172 1.59 -9.57 -19.72
CA ASN A 172 2.26 -8.37 -20.26
C ASN A 172 1.87 -7.12 -19.50
N SER A 173 0.60 -7.00 -19.06
CA SER A 173 0.11 -5.89 -18.23
C SER A 173 0.87 -5.75 -16.92
N TYR A 174 1.18 -6.87 -16.26
CA TYR A 174 1.93 -6.83 -15.01
C TYR A 174 3.40 -6.45 -15.22
N ARG A 175 4.04 -6.93 -16.28
CA ARG A 175 5.41 -6.52 -16.63
C ARG A 175 5.47 -5.02 -16.91
N ALA A 176 4.51 -4.50 -17.69
CA ALA A 176 4.41 -3.06 -17.95
C ALA A 176 4.16 -2.28 -16.64
N TYR A 177 3.28 -2.76 -15.77
CA TYR A 177 3.01 -2.16 -14.46
C TYR A 177 4.27 -2.09 -13.58
N LYS A 178 5.05 -3.17 -13.46
CA LYS A 178 6.31 -3.17 -12.69
C LYS A 178 7.29 -2.11 -13.21
N MET A 179 7.44 -2.00 -14.54
CA MET A 179 8.32 -0.99 -15.14
C MET A 179 7.80 0.43 -14.90
N THR A 180 6.45 0.62 -14.96
CA THR A 180 5.81 1.90 -14.67
C THR A 180 6.04 2.31 -13.22
N ASN A 181 5.84 1.40 -12.27
CA ASN A 181 6.10 1.67 -10.86
C ASN A 181 7.58 2.00 -10.60
N ALA A 182 8.50 1.24 -11.18
CA ALA A 182 9.93 1.53 -11.06
C ALA A 182 10.27 2.94 -11.56
N PHE A 183 9.65 3.39 -12.66
CA PHE A 183 9.83 4.74 -13.18
C PHE A 183 9.23 5.80 -12.23
N ILE A 184 7.99 5.61 -11.78
CA ILE A 184 7.29 6.55 -10.87
C ILE A 184 8.04 6.69 -9.54
N LEU A 185 8.51 5.57 -8.99
CA LEU A 185 9.23 5.53 -7.72
C LEU A 185 10.73 5.79 -7.86
N GLU A 186 11.21 6.12 -9.08
CA GLU A 186 12.64 6.33 -9.39
C GLU A 186 13.54 5.20 -8.85
N GLN A 187 13.08 3.96 -8.95
CA GLN A 187 13.84 2.79 -8.54
C GLN A 187 14.78 2.33 -9.66
N ASN A 188 15.95 1.84 -9.28
CA ASN A 188 16.81 1.14 -10.24
C ASN A 188 16.16 -0.19 -10.64
N TRP A 189 16.03 -0.45 -11.95
CA TRP A 189 15.40 -1.67 -12.45
C TRP A 189 16.10 -2.96 -11.95
N ALA A 190 17.41 -2.97 -11.79
CA ALA A 190 18.11 -4.11 -11.24
C ALA A 190 17.63 -4.42 -9.80
N ASP A 191 17.44 -3.39 -8.96
CA ASP A 191 16.95 -3.56 -7.60
C ASP A 191 15.52 -4.15 -7.57
N VAL A 192 14.66 -3.70 -8.50
CA VAL A 192 13.27 -4.23 -8.64
C VAL A 192 13.26 -5.70 -9.06
N VAL A 193 14.19 -6.11 -9.94
CA VAL A 193 14.32 -7.50 -10.38
C VAL A 193 14.85 -8.39 -9.24
N GLU A 194 15.78 -7.88 -8.43
CA GLU A 194 16.40 -8.60 -7.32
C GLU A 194 15.58 -8.59 -6.02
N GLU A 195 14.46 -7.86 -5.97
CA GLU A 195 13.67 -7.68 -4.75
C GLU A 195 13.25 -9.00 -4.11
N ASN A 196 12.75 -9.97 -4.90
CA ASN A 196 12.39 -11.28 -4.40
C ASN A 196 13.59 -12.07 -3.83
N ASP A 197 14.78 -11.88 -4.39
CA ASP A 197 16.00 -12.51 -3.88
C ASP A 197 16.46 -11.84 -2.58
N LYS A 198 16.31 -10.54 -2.44
CA LYS A 198 16.52 -9.80 -1.18
C LYS A 198 15.53 -10.27 -0.12
N MET A 199 14.24 -10.32 -0.43
CA MET A 199 13.20 -10.82 0.48
C MET A 199 13.45 -12.26 0.93
N SER A 200 13.99 -13.13 0.05
CA SER A 200 14.24 -14.54 0.37
C SER A 200 15.30 -14.76 1.46
N LYS A 201 16.10 -13.75 1.75
CA LYS A 201 17.17 -13.77 2.75
C LYS A 201 16.76 -13.14 4.08
N VAL A 202 15.55 -12.59 4.15
CA VAL A 202 15.05 -11.95 5.38
C VAL A 202 14.87 -12.99 6.47
N THR A 203 15.41 -12.68 7.63
CA THR A 203 15.33 -13.52 8.84
C THR A 203 14.22 -13.07 9.78
N LYS A 204 13.77 -13.96 10.66
CA LYS A 204 12.82 -13.62 11.72
C LYS A 204 13.30 -12.45 12.57
N GLN A 205 14.61 -12.40 12.88
CA GLN A 205 15.18 -11.30 13.64
C GLN A 205 15.04 -9.96 12.92
N GLN A 206 15.25 -9.91 11.60
CA GLN A 206 15.07 -8.69 10.84
C GLN A 206 13.60 -8.21 10.82
N ILE A 207 12.62 -9.12 10.82
CA ILE A 207 11.20 -8.77 11.01
C ILE A 207 10.98 -8.15 12.39
N VAL A 208 11.53 -8.74 13.44
CA VAL A 208 11.45 -8.22 14.82
C VAL A 208 12.10 -6.85 14.92
N ASP A 209 13.30 -6.69 14.37
CA ASP A 209 14.04 -5.42 14.38
C ASP A 209 13.28 -4.33 13.62
N PHE A 210 12.71 -4.66 12.46
CA PHE A 210 11.86 -3.77 11.67
C PHE A 210 10.65 -3.32 12.48
N ALA A 211 9.93 -4.26 13.10
CA ALA A 211 8.75 -3.95 13.89
C ALA A 211 9.09 -3.04 15.09
N ASN A 212 10.19 -3.31 15.81
CA ASN A 212 10.64 -2.47 16.92
C ASN A 212 11.15 -1.09 16.48
N LYS A 213 11.71 -0.98 15.27
CA LYS A 213 12.20 0.28 14.73
C LYS A 213 11.05 1.20 14.33
N TYR A 214 10.02 0.68 13.68
CA TYR A 214 9.01 1.47 13.00
C TYR A 214 7.64 1.50 13.68
N PHE A 215 7.23 0.46 14.41
CA PHE A 215 5.92 0.40 15.09
C PHE A 215 6.03 0.74 16.56
N LYS A 216 6.15 2.03 16.85
CA LYS A 216 6.17 2.57 18.21
C LYS A 216 4.83 3.26 18.52
N ASN A 217 4.84 4.18 19.46
CA ASN A 217 3.67 5.03 19.74
C ASN A 217 3.56 6.20 18.74
N ASN A 218 3.91 5.95 17.47
CA ASN A 218 3.99 6.91 16.38
C ASN A 218 2.89 6.65 15.34
N TYR A 219 1.67 6.47 15.77
CA TYR A 219 0.56 6.10 14.92
C TYR A 219 -0.64 7.04 15.09
N VAL A 220 -1.52 7.01 14.10
CA VAL A 220 -2.82 7.70 14.13
C VAL A 220 -3.91 6.66 14.26
N VAL A 221 -4.91 6.91 15.11
CA VAL A 221 -6.12 6.09 15.22
C VAL A 221 -7.33 6.89 14.77
N VAL A 222 -8.13 6.30 13.91
CA VAL A 222 -9.42 6.83 13.49
C VAL A 222 -10.52 5.90 13.98
N TYR A 223 -11.38 6.41 14.84
CA TYR A 223 -12.60 5.73 15.29
C TYR A 223 -13.78 6.22 14.44
N LYS A 224 -14.34 5.36 13.63
CA LYS A 224 -15.55 5.65 12.90
C LYS A 224 -16.76 5.15 13.68
N LYS A 225 -17.58 6.06 14.15
CA LYS A 225 -18.83 5.78 14.86
C LYS A 225 -20.05 5.89 13.94
N HIS A 226 -21.04 5.03 14.18
CA HIS A 226 -22.33 5.13 13.50
C HIS A 226 -23.08 6.38 13.98
N GLY A 227 -23.71 7.10 13.04
CA GLY A 227 -24.51 8.28 13.33
C GLY A 227 -24.75 9.16 12.11
N GLU A 228 -25.45 10.24 12.31
CA GLU A 228 -25.66 11.23 11.24
C GLU A 228 -24.39 12.02 10.97
N ALA A 229 -23.99 12.04 9.70
CA ALA A 229 -22.82 12.81 9.29
C ALA A 229 -23.16 14.31 9.25
N ASN A 230 -22.39 15.10 9.99
CA ASN A 230 -22.49 16.57 9.93
C ASN A 230 -21.54 17.13 8.86
N ASN A 231 -21.78 16.74 7.61
CA ASN A 231 -20.97 17.21 6.49
C ASN A 231 -21.58 18.52 5.93
N PRO A 232 -20.78 19.56 5.64
CA PRO A 232 -21.27 20.73 4.95
C PRO A 232 -21.80 20.30 3.58
N LYS A 233 -23.06 20.64 3.29
CA LYS A 233 -23.66 20.42 1.98
C LYS A 233 -22.98 21.37 0.98
N VAL A 234 -22.22 20.84 0.08
CA VAL A 234 -21.72 21.59 -1.06
C VAL A 234 -22.86 21.77 -2.05
N GLU A 235 -23.21 23.01 -2.37
CA GLU A 235 -24.16 23.30 -3.44
C GLU A 235 -23.56 22.78 -4.76
N LYS A 236 -24.30 21.87 -5.38
CA LYS A 236 -23.87 21.35 -6.70
C LYS A 236 -24.02 22.50 -7.71
N PRO A 237 -22.97 22.85 -8.47
CA PRO A 237 -23.12 23.83 -9.54
C PRO A 237 -24.17 23.34 -10.54
N GLN A 238 -24.95 24.26 -11.08
CA GLN A 238 -25.91 23.92 -12.12
C GLN A 238 -25.15 23.35 -13.33
N ILE A 239 -25.44 22.09 -13.66
CA ILE A 239 -24.86 21.44 -14.84
C ILE A 239 -25.56 22.06 -16.06
N THR A 240 -24.82 22.85 -16.84
CA THR A 240 -25.31 23.33 -18.13
C THR A 240 -25.58 22.14 -19.02
N LYS A 241 -26.81 22.01 -19.52
CA LYS A 241 -27.13 20.97 -20.51
C LYS A 241 -26.26 21.21 -21.74
N VAL A 242 -25.41 20.23 -22.07
CA VAL A 242 -24.73 20.20 -23.36
C VAL A 242 -25.69 19.55 -24.35
N ASP A 243 -26.14 20.32 -25.34
CA ASP A 243 -26.93 19.77 -26.45
C ASP A 243 -26.01 18.85 -27.29
N LEU A 244 -26.15 17.56 -27.07
CA LEU A 244 -25.48 16.54 -27.87
C LEU A 244 -26.22 16.44 -29.20
N ASN A 245 -25.64 16.94 -30.27
CA ASN A 245 -26.14 16.67 -31.62
C ASN A 245 -25.87 15.20 -31.95
N ARG A 246 -26.90 14.35 -31.80
CA ARG A 246 -26.82 12.91 -32.04
C ARG A 246 -26.89 12.52 -33.51
N ASP A 247 -27.10 13.49 -34.40
CA ASP A 247 -27.27 13.24 -35.86
C ASP A 247 -25.93 13.10 -36.62
N THR A 248 -24.78 13.19 -35.94
CA THR A 248 -23.46 13.04 -36.54
C THR A 248 -22.76 11.70 -36.23
N ALA A 249 -23.46 10.75 -35.65
CA ALA A 249 -22.94 9.39 -35.44
C ALA A 249 -23.54 8.45 -36.51
N SER A 250 -22.97 8.48 -37.71
CA SER A 250 -23.13 7.46 -38.75
C SER A 250 -21.77 6.82 -39.05
#